data_97c322855e439f1cb19793dadd200ed0
#
_entry.id   97c322855e439f1cb19793dadd200ed0
#
_cell.length_a   1.000
_cell.length_b   1.000
_cell.length_c   1.000
_cell.angle_alpha   90.00
_cell.angle_beta   90.00
_cell.angle_gamma   90.00
#
_symmetry.space_group_name_H-M   'P 1'
#
loop_
_entity.id
_entity.type
_entity.pdbx_description
1 polymer ?
#
loop_
_entity_poly.entity_id
_entity_poly.type
_entity_poly.pdbx_seq_one_letter_code
_entity_poly.pdbx_strand_id
1 'polypeptide(L)'
;MSVYIKSEYLMNKLKDTLSMCEHCYRHVPAVRFERDNQIWLSKTCPEHGYHECLVEIDAEFYLNFKYERRLPNTFWFEITNRCNLDCPHCYQMPDNLSIDPTIVSIINQTKKLPDDMAIALVGAEPTTRKDLSDIVKDIQALTEKPRWLMVVTNGINLGKRAYAEKFAGIEGLTWTIGLNHPEYNGGVIRKKQQAGIDNCIELGLTIKNFTYTLGTMDQLDDVLEEIQEWHRKGVCSDARIQLGVEIGRTPDEDEPEQYLSELVKTAERACNEKGWSWEVDEKNGSRTHYLVRINGITHRFIKWVDVKTIDFEEIYSESWATIVPGKPKSPLLHQVILRDRAVNERKPLFDTLPEKYR
;
A
#
# COMPACT_ATOMS: atom_id res chain seq x y z
N MET A 1 -29.31 -4.57 -47.95
CA MET A 1 -28.15 -4.86 -47.09
C MET A 1 -27.68 -3.55 -46.48
N SER A 2 -28.18 -3.20 -45.31
CA SER A 2 -27.81 -1.96 -44.62
C SER A 2 -26.64 -2.30 -43.69
N VAL A 3 -25.48 -1.78 -44.01
CA VAL A 3 -24.28 -1.90 -43.21
C VAL A 3 -24.47 -0.92 -42.03
N TYR A 4 -24.72 -1.45 -40.84
CA TYR A 4 -24.61 -0.70 -39.62
C TYR A 4 -23.13 -0.35 -39.40
N ILE A 5 -22.75 0.87 -39.73
CA ILE A 5 -21.53 1.48 -39.27
C ILE A 5 -21.77 1.78 -37.78
N LYS A 6 -21.23 0.93 -36.89
CA LYS A 6 -21.06 1.30 -35.50
C LYS A 6 -20.25 2.58 -35.49
N SER A 7 -20.77 3.64 -34.88
CA SER A 7 -20.04 4.87 -34.62
C SER A 7 -18.74 4.46 -33.89
N GLU A 8 -17.63 4.62 -34.59
CA GLU A 8 -16.31 4.62 -33.96
C GLU A 8 -16.34 5.77 -32.96
N TYR A 9 -16.55 5.46 -31.69
CA TYR A 9 -16.22 6.40 -30.60
C TYR A 9 -14.78 6.82 -30.83
N LEU A 10 -14.54 8.12 -30.93
CA LEU A 10 -13.20 8.71 -31.07
C LEU A 10 -12.39 8.29 -29.83
N MET A 11 -11.73 7.15 -29.93
CA MET A 11 -10.77 6.71 -28.92
C MET A 11 -9.46 7.44 -29.15
N ASN A 12 -9.08 8.31 -28.23
CA ASN A 12 -7.78 8.96 -28.28
C ASN A 12 -6.74 8.02 -27.66
N LYS A 13 -6.00 7.31 -28.51
CA LYS A 13 -4.91 6.43 -28.08
C LYS A 13 -3.81 7.23 -27.39
N LEU A 14 -3.49 6.88 -26.16
CA LEU A 14 -2.42 7.51 -25.38
C LEU A 14 -1.09 6.78 -25.55
N LYS A 15 -1.09 5.45 -25.38
CA LYS A 15 0.12 4.63 -25.55
C LYS A 15 -0.19 3.16 -25.78
N ASP A 16 0.77 2.46 -26.43
CA ASP A 16 0.89 1.00 -26.32
C ASP A 16 1.63 0.64 -25.05
N THR A 17 1.23 -0.44 -24.40
CA THR A 17 1.85 -0.91 -23.17
C THR A 17 1.73 -2.43 -23.04
N LEU A 18 2.23 -2.95 -21.93
CA LEU A 18 2.10 -4.34 -21.54
C LEU A 18 1.29 -4.44 -20.26
N SER A 19 0.30 -5.32 -20.24
CA SER A 19 -0.56 -5.58 -19.09
C SER A 19 -0.63 -7.08 -18.81
N MET A 20 -1.60 -7.49 -18.00
CA MET A 20 -1.83 -8.87 -17.60
C MET A 20 -3.27 -9.28 -17.87
N CYS A 21 -3.45 -10.51 -18.30
CA CYS A 21 -4.77 -11.12 -18.34
C CYS A 21 -5.22 -11.45 -16.91
N GLU A 22 -6.40 -11.01 -16.52
CA GLU A 22 -6.96 -11.25 -15.19
C GLU A 22 -7.35 -12.71 -14.93
N HIS A 23 -7.52 -13.52 -15.98
CA HIS A 23 -7.90 -14.93 -15.87
C HIS A 23 -6.70 -15.88 -15.78
N CYS A 24 -5.66 -15.66 -16.61
CA CYS A 24 -4.50 -16.57 -16.68
C CYS A 24 -3.18 -15.94 -16.25
N TYR A 25 -3.18 -14.67 -15.85
CA TYR A 25 -2.02 -13.90 -15.40
C TYR A 25 -0.87 -13.83 -16.42
N ARG A 26 -1.15 -14.14 -17.69
CA ARG A 26 -0.18 -13.99 -18.76
C ARG A 26 0.00 -12.52 -19.11
N HIS A 27 1.23 -12.12 -19.39
CA HIS A 27 1.52 -10.80 -19.95
C HIS A 27 0.93 -10.70 -21.36
N VAL A 28 0.19 -9.63 -21.59
CA VAL A 28 -0.52 -9.40 -22.86
C VAL A 28 -0.31 -7.97 -23.34
N PRO A 29 -0.23 -7.76 -24.67
CA PRO A 29 -0.26 -6.42 -25.23
C PRO A 29 -1.51 -5.67 -24.80
N ALA A 30 -1.35 -4.40 -24.50
CA ALA A 30 -2.43 -3.53 -24.06
C ALA A 30 -2.32 -2.14 -24.67
N VAL A 31 -3.42 -1.42 -24.69
CA VAL A 31 -3.50 -0.04 -25.16
C VAL A 31 -4.17 0.80 -24.09
N ARG A 32 -3.53 1.88 -23.71
CA ARG A 32 -4.14 2.91 -22.88
C ARG A 32 -4.72 3.99 -23.78
N PHE A 33 -5.95 4.39 -23.53
CA PHE A 33 -6.66 5.37 -24.33
C PHE A 33 -7.63 6.19 -23.48
N GLU A 34 -7.99 7.35 -24.02
CA GLU A 34 -9.04 8.19 -23.50
C GLU A 34 -10.35 7.97 -24.27
N ARG A 35 -11.43 7.88 -23.55
CA ARG A 35 -12.80 7.83 -24.08
C ARG A 35 -13.73 8.51 -23.09
N ASP A 36 -14.55 9.46 -23.57
CA ASP A 36 -15.56 10.17 -22.77
C ASP A 36 -15.00 10.82 -21.48
N ASN A 37 -13.84 11.46 -21.59
CA ASN A 37 -13.10 12.07 -20.48
C ASN A 37 -12.66 11.06 -19.39
N GLN A 38 -12.54 9.80 -19.73
CA GLN A 38 -12.09 8.72 -18.86
C GLN A 38 -10.87 8.03 -19.45
N ILE A 39 -10.04 7.44 -18.59
CA ILE A 39 -8.88 6.65 -19.00
C ILE A 39 -9.20 5.17 -18.91
N TRP A 40 -8.99 4.48 -20.01
CA TRP A 40 -9.25 3.06 -20.18
C TRP A 40 -7.99 2.30 -20.54
N LEU A 41 -7.98 1.01 -20.22
CA LEU A 41 -6.98 0.05 -20.64
C LEU A 41 -7.67 -1.10 -21.36
N SER A 42 -7.34 -1.30 -22.63
CA SER A 42 -7.76 -2.49 -23.37
C SER A 42 -6.61 -3.47 -23.51
N LYS A 43 -6.92 -4.75 -23.47
CA LYS A 43 -5.97 -5.85 -23.58
C LYS A 43 -6.57 -7.05 -24.30
N THR A 44 -5.73 -7.81 -25.01
CA THR A 44 -6.19 -9.00 -25.73
C THR A 44 -5.37 -10.21 -25.32
N CYS A 45 -6.02 -11.15 -24.67
CA CYS A 45 -5.43 -12.43 -24.32
C CYS A 45 -5.72 -13.46 -25.41
N PRO A 46 -4.73 -14.25 -25.89
CA PRO A 46 -4.97 -15.30 -26.88
C PRO A 46 -5.96 -16.37 -26.43
N GLU A 47 -6.09 -16.61 -25.12
CA GLU A 47 -6.97 -17.64 -24.55
C GLU A 47 -8.31 -17.08 -24.07
N HIS A 48 -8.36 -15.81 -23.59
CA HIS A 48 -9.53 -15.23 -22.93
C HIS A 48 -10.14 -14.07 -23.72
N GLY A 49 -9.57 -13.71 -24.88
CA GLY A 49 -10.12 -12.68 -25.76
C GLY A 49 -9.83 -11.26 -25.32
N TYR A 50 -10.70 -10.37 -25.78
CA TYR A 50 -10.58 -8.92 -25.56
C TYR A 50 -11.25 -8.50 -24.25
N HIS A 51 -10.56 -7.63 -23.49
CA HIS A 51 -11.05 -7.05 -22.25
C HIS A 51 -10.76 -5.55 -22.22
N GLU A 52 -11.66 -4.79 -21.62
CA GLU A 52 -11.45 -3.38 -21.27
C GLU A 52 -11.71 -3.18 -19.78
N CYS A 53 -10.92 -2.29 -19.17
CA CYS A 53 -11.17 -1.85 -17.81
C CYS A 53 -10.97 -0.33 -17.70
N LEU A 54 -11.75 0.29 -16.81
CA LEU A 54 -11.62 1.69 -16.48
C LEU A 54 -10.45 1.88 -15.50
N VAL A 55 -9.55 2.80 -15.82
CA VAL A 55 -8.35 3.09 -15.01
C VAL A 55 -8.57 4.32 -14.13
N GLU A 56 -9.18 5.37 -14.74
CA GLU A 56 -9.44 6.63 -14.06
C GLU A 56 -10.66 7.32 -14.67
N ILE A 57 -11.52 7.89 -13.83
CA ILE A 57 -12.76 8.56 -14.26
C ILE A 57 -12.54 9.99 -14.75
N ASP A 58 -11.35 10.53 -14.56
CA ASP A 58 -10.99 11.90 -14.88
C ASP A 58 -9.70 11.92 -15.71
N ALA A 59 -9.88 12.05 -17.04
CA ALA A 59 -8.76 12.08 -17.96
C ALA A 59 -7.86 13.31 -17.77
N GLU A 60 -8.44 14.47 -17.44
CA GLU A 60 -7.67 15.69 -17.22
C GLU A 60 -6.77 15.54 -16.00
N PHE A 61 -7.30 15.06 -14.88
CA PHE A 61 -6.51 14.74 -13.68
C PHE A 61 -5.37 13.77 -14.02
N TYR A 62 -5.69 12.66 -14.70
CA TYR A 62 -4.72 11.63 -15.04
C TYR A 62 -3.61 12.14 -15.96
N LEU A 63 -3.94 12.92 -16.99
CA LEU A 63 -2.98 13.43 -17.97
C LEU A 63 -2.09 14.54 -17.41
N ASN A 64 -2.64 15.38 -16.55
CA ASN A 64 -1.89 16.46 -15.88
C ASN A 64 -1.06 15.98 -14.70
N PHE A 65 -1.26 14.75 -14.26
CA PHE A 65 -0.53 14.18 -13.14
C PHE A 65 0.93 13.91 -13.51
N LYS A 66 1.83 14.78 -13.03
CA LYS A 66 3.27 14.65 -13.23
C LYS A 66 3.86 13.72 -12.18
N TYR A 67 4.71 12.82 -12.59
CA TYR A 67 5.46 11.94 -11.69
C TYR A 67 6.90 11.75 -12.20
N GLU A 68 7.84 11.63 -11.28
CA GLU A 68 9.23 11.29 -11.58
C GLU A 68 9.50 9.83 -11.23
N ARG A 69 10.10 9.11 -12.15
CA ARG A 69 10.62 7.76 -11.86
C ARG A 69 11.75 7.88 -10.84
N ARG A 70 11.59 7.23 -9.69
CA ARG A 70 12.64 7.14 -8.69
C ARG A 70 13.07 5.69 -8.52
N LEU A 71 14.38 5.49 -8.35
CA LEU A 71 14.88 4.19 -7.94
C LEU A 71 14.40 3.86 -6.52
N PRO A 72 14.15 2.57 -6.22
CA PRO A 72 13.80 2.16 -4.87
C PRO A 72 14.93 2.53 -3.90
N ASN A 73 14.55 3.24 -2.85
CA ASN A 73 15.45 3.53 -1.74
C ASN A 73 15.07 2.77 -0.46
N THR A 74 14.03 1.96 -0.52
CA THR A 74 13.53 1.20 0.61
C THR A 74 13.30 -0.25 0.21
N PHE A 75 13.84 -1.15 1.01
CA PHE A 75 13.68 -2.57 0.85
C PHE A 75 12.62 -3.11 1.82
N TRP A 76 11.64 -3.87 1.30
CA TRP A 76 10.52 -4.36 2.09
C TRP A 76 10.68 -5.85 2.40
N PHE A 77 10.83 -6.19 3.68
CA PHE A 77 10.87 -7.56 4.16
C PHE A 77 9.53 -7.98 4.75
N GLU A 78 8.90 -8.99 4.18
CA GLU A 78 7.82 -9.70 4.84
C GLU A 78 8.41 -10.68 5.86
N ILE A 79 8.33 -10.34 7.15
CA ILE A 79 8.95 -11.12 8.22
C ILE A 79 7.99 -12.07 8.92
N THR A 80 6.70 -11.95 8.67
CA THR A 80 5.67 -12.86 9.22
C THR A 80 4.41 -12.82 8.39
N ASN A 81 3.69 -13.94 8.33
CA ASN A 81 2.33 -13.98 7.78
C ASN A 81 1.26 -14.13 8.89
N ARG A 82 1.65 -13.98 10.15
CA ARG A 82 0.74 -14.04 11.30
C ARG A 82 0.23 -12.68 11.69
N CYS A 83 -1.03 -12.61 12.17
CA CYS A 83 -1.65 -11.37 12.64
C CYS A 83 -2.48 -11.62 13.90
N ASN A 84 -2.62 -10.59 14.72
CA ASN A 84 -3.50 -10.56 15.89
C ASN A 84 -4.86 -9.90 15.61
N LEU A 85 -5.14 -9.56 14.35
CA LEU A 85 -6.41 -9.03 13.86
C LEU A 85 -6.95 -9.89 12.71
N ASP A 86 -8.24 -9.77 12.48
CA ASP A 86 -8.98 -10.40 11.39
C ASP A 86 -9.80 -9.35 10.63
N CYS A 87 -9.09 -8.39 10.01
CA CYS A 87 -9.72 -7.29 9.29
C CYS A 87 -10.44 -7.78 8.04
N PRO A 88 -11.69 -7.34 7.76
CA PRO A 88 -12.47 -7.79 6.61
C PRO A 88 -11.87 -7.37 5.27
N HIS A 89 -11.15 -6.24 5.23
CA HIS A 89 -10.50 -5.72 4.03
C HIS A 89 -8.98 -5.98 4.02
N CYS A 90 -8.52 -7.06 4.69
CA CYS A 90 -7.10 -7.36 4.77
C CYS A 90 -6.60 -7.98 3.46
N TYR A 91 -5.69 -7.27 2.79
CA TYR A 91 -5.06 -7.77 1.57
C TYR A 91 -4.04 -8.89 1.82
N GLN A 92 -3.52 -9.02 3.04
CA GLN A 92 -2.44 -9.95 3.36
C GLN A 92 -2.95 -11.37 3.63
N MET A 93 -4.22 -11.53 3.98
CA MET A 93 -4.83 -12.83 4.34
C MET A 93 -3.95 -13.63 5.32
N PRO A 94 -3.84 -13.20 6.58
CA PRO A 94 -2.95 -13.80 7.55
C PRO A 94 -3.21 -15.31 7.74
N ASP A 95 -2.11 -16.05 7.90
CA ASP A 95 -2.13 -17.44 8.31
C ASP A 95 -1.29 -17.62 9.59
N ASN A 96 -1.98 -17.86 10.71
CA ASN A 96 -1.35 -17.97 12.02
C ASN A 96 -0.59 -19.31 12.22
N LEU A 97 -0.69 -20.23 11.27
CA LEU A 97 0.07 -21.48 11.24
C LEU A 97 1.37 -21.36 10.42
N SER A 98 1.56 -20.24 9.71
CA SER A 98 2.75 -20.00 8.90
C SER A 98 4.03 -20.00 9.74
N ILE A 99 5.08 -20.55 9.15
CA ILE A 99 6.44 -20.53 9.73
C ILE A 99 7.12 -19.24 9.29
N ASP A 100 7.51 -18.43 10.26
CA ASP A 100 8.24 -17.19 10.00
C ASP A 100 9.66 -17.48 9.50
N PRO A 101 10.23 -16.60 8.63
CA PRO A 101 11.64 -16.66 8.29
C PRO A 101 12.50 -16.47 9.54
N THR A 102 13.60 -17.19 9.61
CA THR A 102 14.55 -17.10 10.73
C THR A 102 15.28 -15.75 10.75
N ILE A 103 15.71 -15.30 11.92
CA ILE A 103 16.56 -14.10 12.06
C ILE A 103 17.78 -14.22 11.14
N VAL A 104 18.45 -15.36 11.12
CA VAL A 104 19.63 -15.61 10.28
C VAL A 104 19.33 -15.39 8.79
N SER A 105 18.17 -15.85 8.33
CA SER A 105 17.73 -15.64 6.94
C SER A 105 17.53 -14.16 6.63
N ILE A 106 16.88 -13.42 7.52
CA ILE A 106 16.65 -11.97 7.38
C ILE A 106 17.99 -11.23 7.32
N ILE A 107 18.88 -11.48 8.28
CA ILE A 107 20.18 -10.84 8.38
C ILE A 107 21.06 -11.14 7.16
N ASN A 108 21.10 -12.40 6.69
CA ASN A 108 21.88 -12.77 5.50
C ASN A 108 21.39 -12.09 4.22
N GLN A 109 20.10 -11.75 4.15
CA GLN A 109 19.58 -10.97 3.03
C GLN A 109 19.88 -9.48 3.18
N THR A 110 19.75 -8.94 4.39
CA THR A 110 20.08 -7.56 4.71
C THR A 110 21.53 -7.23 4.35
N LYS A 111 22.48 -8.14 4.63
CA LYS A 111 23.91 -7.99 4.27
C LYS A 111 24.18 -7.82 2.76
N LYS A 112 23.22 -8.16 1.91
CA LYS A 112 23.36 -8.00 0.44
C LYS A 112 22.84 -6.65 -0.06
N LEU A 113 22.25 -5.86 0.81
CA LEU A 113 21.70 -4.55 0.47
C LEU A 113 22.75 -3.45 0.65
N PRO A 114 22.72 -2.38 -0.14
CA PRO A 114 23.51 -1.19 0.11
C PRO A 114 23.30 -0.66 1.53
N ASP A 115 24.35 -0.11 2.14
CA ASP A 115 24.31 0.35 3.54
C ASP A 115 23.38 1.54 3.75
N ASP A 116 23.18 2.36 2.72
CA ASP A 116 22.28 3.52 2.72
C ASP A 116 20.83 3.20 2.36
N MET A 117 20.54 1.93 1.99
CA MET A 117 19.18 1.52 1.65
C MET A 117 18.33 1.42 2.92
N ALA A 118 17.21 2.12 2.95
CA ALA A 118 16.21 1.99 4.00
C ALA A 118 15.57 0.60 3.99
N ILE A 119 15.14 0.13 5.16
CA ILE A 119 14.48 -1.17 5.31
C ILE A 119 13.11 -0.98 5.95
N ALA A 120 12.10 -1.62 5.38
CA ALA A 120 10.78 -1.74 5.96
C ALA A 120 10.50 -3.19 6.36
N LEU A 121 10.29 -3.43 7.64
CA LEU A 121 9.81 -4.71 8.17
C LEU A 121 8.28 -4.72 8.11
N VAL A 122 7.74 -5.60 7.31
CA VAL A 122 6.32 -5.74 7.05
C VAL A 122 5.87 -7.19 7.21
N GLY A 123 4.66 -7.46 6.86
CA GLY A 123 4.00 -8.75 6.88
C GLY A 123 2.56 -8.57 7.31
N ALA A 124 1.90 -9.62 7.78
CA ALA A 124 0.55 -9.46 8.30
C ALA A 124 0.56 -8.57 9.56
N GLU A 125 1.35 -8.93 10.59
CA GLU A 125 1.60 -8.06 11.74
C GLU A 125 2.98 -8.36 12.36
N PRO A 126 4.01 -7.56 12.06
CA PRO A 126 5.37 -7.78 12.56
C PRO A 126 5.50 -7.90 14.07
N THR A 127 4.68 -7.15 14.84
CA THR A 127 4.74 -7.16 16.30
C THR A 127 4.21 -8.46 16.93
N THR A 128 3.68 -9.40 16.15
CA THR A 128 3.37 -10.76 16.65
C THR A 128 4.63 -11.59 16.87
N ARG A 129 5.74 -11.21 16.25
CA ARG A 129 7.04 -11.86 16.46
C ARG A 129 7.60 -11.49 17.81
N LYS A 130 7.97 -12.51 18.59
CA LYS A 130 8.59 -12.31 19.93
C LYS A 130 10.02 -11.82 19.81
N ASP A 131 10.69 -12.13 18.71
CA ASP A 131 12.09 -11.81 18.39
C ASP A 131 12.25 -10.55 17.51
N LEU A 132 11.18 -9.76 17.32
CA LEU A 132 11.25 -8.55 16.49
C LEU A 132 12.31 -7.56 16.99
N SER A 133 12.45 -7.39 18.32
CA SER A 133 13.47 -6.49 18.87
C SER A 133 14.89 -6.94 18.57
N ASP A 134 15.13 -8.25 18.50
CA ASP A 134 16.44 -8.81 18.19
C ASP A 134 16.73 -8.64 16.69
N ILE A 135 15.74 -8.91 15.82
CA ILE A 135 15.85 -8.62 14.37
C ILE A 135 16.23 -7.16 14.12
N VAL A 136 15.53 -6.23 14.78
CA VAL A 136 15.80 -4.79 14.63
C VAL A 136 17.22 -4.44 15.07
N LYS A 137 17.66 -4.90 16.23
CA LYS A 137 19.00 -4.67 16.77
C LYS A 137 20.08 -5.28 15.87
N ASP A 138 19.89 -6.50 15.41
CA ASP A 138 20.82 -7.19 14.54
C ASP A 138 20.97 -6.51 13.18
N ILE A 139 19.86 -5.99 12.61
CA ILE A 139 19.92 -5.18 11.38
C ILE A 139 20.71 -3.89 11.61
N GLN A 140 20.46 -3.18 12.71
CA GLN A 140 21.17 -1.94 13.04
C GLN A 140 22.68 -2.16 13.30
N ALA A 141 23.04 -3.34 13.81
CA ALA A 141 24.42 -3.69 14.06
C ALA A 141 25.23 -4.03 12.77
N LEU A 142 24.59 -4.09 11.60
CA LEU A 142 25.28 -4.40 10.33
C LEU A 142 26.04 -3.21 9.73
N THR A 143 25.74 -1.98 10.15
CA THR A 143 26.31 -0.76 9.56
C THR A 143 26.86 0.15 10.67
N GLU A 144 27.91 0.92 10.36
CA GLU A 144 28.51 1.86 11.32
C GLU A 144 27.56 3.01 11.69
N LYS A 145 26.71 3.42 10.75
CA LYS A 145 25.68 4.43 11.00
C LYS A 145 24.33 3.75 11.04
N PRO A 146 23.44 4.17 11.95
CA PRO A 146 22.08 3.63 12.01
C PRO A 146 21.38 3.72 10.67
N ARG A 147 20.89 2.58 10.19
CA ARG A 147 20.10 2.49 8.97
C ARG A 147 18.68 2.99 9.24
N TRP A 148 18.08 3.68 8.29
CA TRP A 148 16.64 3.95 8.42
C TRP A 148 15.86 2.65 8.34
N LEU A 149 15.30 2.25 9.47
CA LEU A 149 14.52 1.03 9.63
C LEU A 149 13.09 1.40 10.03
N MET A 150 12.12 0.90 9.30
CA MET A 150 10.70 1.14 9.52
C MET A 150 9.99 -0.18 9.84
N VAL A 151 9.16 -0.19 10.87
CA VAL A 151 8.22 -1.29 11.15
C VAL A 151 6.81 -0.83 10.86
N VAL A 152 6.11 -1.57 9.99
CA VAL A 152 4.69 -1.32 9.68
C VAL A 152 3.83 -2.23 10.56
N THR A 153 2.94 -1.65 11.35
CA THR A 153 2.18 -2.38 12.37
C THR A 153 0.76 -1.83 12.53
N ASN A 154 -0.14 -2.64 13.06
CA ASN A 154 -1.44 -2.18 13.53
C ASN A 154 -1.38 -1.48 14.92
N GLY A 155 -0.22 -1.43 15.56
CA GLY A 155 0.03 -0.71 16.80
C GLY A 155 -0.46 -1.39 18.09
N ILE A 156 -1.27 -2.43 18.03
CA ILE A 156 -1.92 -3.02 19.22
C ILE A 156 -0.92 -3.58 20.22
N ASN A 157 0.11 -4.30 19.75
CA ASN A 157 1.08 -4.89 20.65
C ASN A 157 2.00 -3.85 21.32
N LEU A 158 2.16 -2.67 20.72
CA LEU A 158 2.84 -1.53 21.32
C LEU A 158 2.09 -1.01 22.55
N GLY A 159 0.79 -1.29 22.68
CA GLY A 159 0.00 -1.00 23.89
C GLY A 159 0.46 -1.80 25.14
N LYS A 160 1.21 -2.88 24.95
CA LYS A 160 1.86 -3.60 26.05
C LYS A 160 3.18 -2.91 26.41
N ARG A 161 3.21 -2.13 27.47
CA ARG A 161 4.35 -1.31 27.87
C ARG A 161 5.69 -2.06 27.84
N ALA A 162 5.77 -3.23 28.48
CA ALA A 162 6.99 -4.05 28.52
C ALA A 162 7.42 -4.57 27.12
N TYR A 163 6.52 -4.61 26.12
CA TYR A 163 6.87 -4.93 24.74
C TYR A 163 7.44 -3.70 24.03
N ALA A 164 6.81 -2.55 24.17
CA ALA A 164 7.25 -1.29 23.57
C ALA A 164 8.63 -0.84 24.10
N GLU A 165 8.90 -1.02 25.38
CA GLU A 165 10.19 -0.70 26.02
C GLU A 165 11.40 -1.40 25.37
N LYS A 166 11.21 -2.56 24.75
CA LYS A 166 12.30 -3.26 24.04
C LYS A 166 12.88 -2.48 22.87
N PHE A 167 12.17 -1.49 22.36
CA PHE A 167 12.53 -0.68 21.21
C PHE A 167 12.99 0.73 21.58
N ALA A 168 12.90 1.10 22.84
CA ALA A 168 13.32 2.41 23.32
C ALA A 168 14.83 2.62 23.08
N GLY A 169 15.20 3.79 22.59
CA GLY A 169 16.58 4.17 22.33
C GLY A 169 17.24 3.50 21.10
N ILE A 170 16.51 2.72 20.30
CA ILE A 170 17.07 2.18 19.07
C ILE A 170 17.07 3.29 18.00
N GLU A 171 18.25 3.77 17.70
CA GLU A 171 18.46 4.84 16.72
C GLU A 171 18.09 4.37 15.29
N GLY A 172 17.51 5.26 14.47
CA GLY A 172 17.09 4.98 13.10
C GLY A 172 15.81 4.17 12.97
N LEU A 173 15.23 3.65 14.08
CA LEU A 173 13.97 2.94 14.07
C LEU A 173 12.78 3.90 14.04
N THR A 174 11.86 3.64 13.11
CA THR A 174 10.60 4.38 12.99
C THR A 174 9.42 3.43 12.85
N TRP A 175 8.24 3.91 13.22
CA TRP A 175 6.99 3.16 13.17
C TRP A 175 6.03 3.77 12.15
N THR A 176 5.42 2.93 11.37
CA THR A 176 4.24 3.24 10.56
C THR A 176 3.06 2.49 11.16
N ILE A 177 2.07 3.21 11.63
CA ILE A 177 0.91 2.59 12.30
C ILE A 177 -0.30 2.65 11.37
N GLY A 178 -0.83 1.48 11.03
CA GLY A 178 -2.09 1.34 10.31
C GLY A 178 -3.26 1.61 11.27
N LEU A 179 -3.98 2.70 11.03
CA LEU A 179 -5.16 3.06 11.80
C LEU A 179 -6.44 2.69 11.04
N ASN A 180 -7.35 2.04 11.73
CA ASN A 180 -8.70 1.85 11.23
C ASN A 180 -9.56 3.07 11.58
N HIS A 181 -10.63 3.29 10.82
CA HIS A 181 -11.61 4.32 11.17
C HIS A 181 -12.05 4.18 12.65
N PRO A 182 -12.23 5.29 13.39
CA PRO A 182 -12.55 5.24 14.83
C PRO A 182 -13.72 4.34 15.20
N GLU A 183 -14.73 4.26 14.37
CA GLU A 183 -15.92 3.43 14.59
C GLU A 183 -15.75 1.96 14.22
N TYR A 184 -14.63 1.63 13.56
CA TYR A 184 -14.38 0.26 13.14
C TYR A 184 -14.43 -0.70 14.35
N ASN A 185 -15.23 -1.75 14.21
CA ASN A 185 -15.42 -2.76 15.25
C ASN A 185 -15.88 -2.16 16.61
N GLY A 186 -16.78 -1.17 16.57
CA GLY A 186 -17.30 -0.49 17.75
C GLY A 186 -16.26 0.28 18.56
N GLY A 187 -15.19 0.72 17.92
CA GLY A 187 -14.10 1.47 18.54
C GLY A 187 -13.17 0.65 19.43
N VAL A 188 -13.36 -0.66 19.55
CA VAL A 188 -12.51 -1.53 20.40
C VAL A 188 -11.06 -1.59 19.89
N ILE A 189 -10.88 -1.70 18.57
CA ILE A 189 -9.55 -1.73 17.96
C ILE A 189 -8.86 -0.39 18.18
N ARG A 190 -9.55 0.71 17.95
CA ARG A 190 -9.01 2.07 18.14
C ARG A 190 -8.49 2.31 19.56
N LYS A 191 -9.22 1.87 20.59
CA LYS A 191 -8.76 1.99 21.99
C LYS A 191 -7.45 1.26 22.25
N LYS A 192 -7.27 0.07 21.63
CA LYS A 192 -6.02 -0.69 21.75
C LYS A 192 -4.88 -0.01 20.97
N GLN A 193 -5.15 0.55 19.81
CA GLN A 193 -4.19 1.32 19.03
C GLN A 193 -3.76 2.58 19.76
N GLN A 194 -4.70 3.28 20.41
CA GLN A 194 -4.42 4.47 21.19
C GLN A 194 -3.40 4.17 22.30
N ALA A 195 -3.58 3.09 23.06
CA ALA A 195 -2.61 2.68 24.08
C ALA A 195 -1.20 2.42 23.50
N GLY A 196 -1.12 1.92 22.26
CA GLY A 196 0.14 1.76 21.55
C GLY A 196 0.79 3.09 21.17
N ILE A 197 0.00 4.04 20.70
CA ILE A 197 0.46 5.39 20.36
C ILE A 197 0.94 6.12 21.61
N ASP A 198 0.18 6.04 22.71
CA ASP A 198 0.53 6.66 23.98
C ASP A 198 1.89 6.13 24.50
N ASN A 199 2.10 4.82 24.46
CA ASN A 199 3.39 4.22 24.81
C ASN A 199 4.53 4.68 23.88
N CYS A 200 4.27 4.83 22.57
CA CYS A 200 5.27 5.37 21.65
C CYS A 200 5.70 6.79 22.06
N ILE A 201 4.73 7.65 22.35
CA ILE A 201 4.98 9.04 22.79
C ILE A 201 5.80 9.04 24.08
N GLU A 202 5.36 8.32 25.09
CA GLU A 202 6.02 8.30 26.42
C GLU A 202 7.44 7.71 26.39
N LEU A 203 7.70 6.73 25.49
CA LEU A 203 9.00 6.07 25.33
C LEU A 203 9.91 6.74 24.31
N GLY A 204 9.45 7.80 23.64
CA GLY A 204 10.19 8.46 22.56
C GLY A 204 10.38 7.60 21.31
N LEU A 205 9.45 6.66 21.04
CA LEU A 205 9.45 5.88 19.81
C LEU A 205 8.90 6.74 18.68
N THR A 206 9.67 6.90 17.62
CA THR A 206 9.31 7.79 16.51
C THR A 206 8.22 7.17 15.64
N ILE A 207 7.02 7.73 15.65
CA ILE A 207 5.96 7.41 14.68
C ILE A 207 6.20 8.26 13.43
N LYS A 208 6.60 7.64 12.33
CA LYS A 208 6.87 8.34 11.06
C LYS A 208 5.59 8.74 10.35
N ASN A 209 4.65 7.82 10.24
CA ASN A 209 3.36 8.11 9.62
C ASN A 209 2.24 7.23 10.16
N PHE A 210 1.02 7.72 10.00
CA PHE A 210 -0.19 6.93 10.09
C PHE A 210 -0.69 6.54 8.69
N THR A 211 -1.23 5.33 8.57
CA THR A 211 -1.85 4.85 7.33
C THR A 211 -3.32 4.56 7.60
N TYR A 212 -4.19 5.19 6.83
CA TYR A 212 -5.63 4.97 6.86
C TYR A 212 -6.07 4.27 5.59
N THR A 213 -6.86 3.21 5.72
CA THR A 213 -7.57 2.61 4.60
C THR A 213 -9.04 3.02 4.73
N LEU A 214 -9.54 3.72 3.72
CA LEU A 214 -10.94 4.12 3.64
C LEU A 214 -11.76 2.95 3.10
N GLY A 215 -12.82 2.59 3.80
CA GLY A 215 -13.86 1.71 3.27
C GLY A 215 -14.78 2.49 2.32
N THR A 216 -15.14 3.71 2.73
CA THR A 216 -16.03 4.59 1.99
C THR A 216 -15.50 6.03 1.99
N MET A 217 -15.89 6.81 0.99
CA MET A 217 -15.37 8.18 0.81
C MET A 217 -15.85 9.17 1.89
N ASP A 218 -16.97 8.91 2.54
CA ASP A 218 -17.51 9.73 3.65
C ASP A 218 -16.63 9.70 4.90
N GLN A 219 -15.76 8.69 5.05
CA GLN A 219 -14.79 8.62 6.13
C GLN A 219 -13.61 9.61 5.99
N LEU A 220 -13.45 10.22 4.82
CA LEU A 220 -12.27 11.02 4.51
C LEU A 220 -12.16 12.26 5.39
N ASP A 221 -13.26 12.95 5.66
CA ASP A 221 -13.27 14.18 6.47
C ASP A 221 -12.77 13.92 7.89
N ASP A 222 -13.28 12.88 8.53
CA ASP A 222 -12.88 12.48 9.89
C ASP A 222 -11.40 12.10 9.93
N VAL A 223 -10.92 11.39 8.92
CA VAL A 223 -9.52 11.00 8.80
C VAL A 223 -8.61 12.21 8.62
N LEU A 224 -8.98 13.17 7.78
CA LEU A 224 -8.21 14.41 7.60
C LEU A 224 -8.14 15.21 8.89
N GLU A 225 -9.23 15.34 9.63
CA GLU A 225 -9.25 16.04 10.93
C GLU A 225 -8.38 15.33 11.97
N GLU A 226 -8.44 14.02 12.06
CA GLU A 226 -7.62 13.22 12.96
C GLU A 226 -6.12 13.38 12.66
N ILE A 227 -5.72 13.38 11.39
CA ILE A 227 -4.34 13.61 10.98
C ILE A 227 -3.85 14.99 11.45
N GLN A 228 -4.68 16.04 11.28
CA GLN A 228 -4.34 17.38 11.77
C GLN A 228 -4.19 17.41 13.29
N GLU A 229 -5.00 16.64 14.02
CA GLU A 229 -4.88 16.53 15.47
C GLU A 229 -3.59 15.84 15.89
N TRP A 230 -3.22 14.72 15.26
CA TRP A 230 -1.95 14.04 15.52
C TRP A 230 -0.74 14.94 15.28
N HIS A 231 -0.80 15.74 14.21
CA HIS A 231 0.26 16.70 13.92
C HIS A 231 0.35 17.78 14.98
N ARG A 232 -0.78 18.37 15.40
CA ARG A 232 -0.78 19.39 16.48
C ARG A 232 -0.22 18.84 17.79
N LYS A 233 -0.37 17.54 18.04
CA LYS A 233 0.23 16.84 19.17
C LYS A 233 1.72 16.51 18.94
N GLY A 234 2.30 16.80 17.79
CA GLY A 234 3.68 16.49 17.44
C GLY A 234 3.99 15.00 17.28
N VAL A 235 2.96 14.18 17.01
CA VAL A 235 3.09 12.71 17.00
C VAL A 235 3.60 12.18 15.68
N CYS A 236 3.16 12.76 14.54
CA CYS A 236 3.62 12.34 13.22
C CYS A 236 3.79 13.51 12.27
N SER A 237 4.63 13.32 11.24
CA SER A 237 4.91 14.32 10.20
C SER A 237 4.25 13.99 8.86
N ASP A 238 3.85 12.75 8.65
CA ASP A 238 3.34 12.25 7.39
C ASP A 238 2.09 11.38 7.61
N ALA A 239 1.20 11.38 6.62
CA ALA A 239 0.03 10.52 6.60
C ALA A 239 -0.12 9.83 5.23
N ARG A 240 -0.68 8.63 5.26
CA ARG A 240 -1.10 7.89 4.07
C ARG A 240 -2.59 7.64 4.15
N ILE A 241 -3.29 7.97 3.08
CA ILE A 241 -4.71 7.69 2.93
C ILE A 241 -4.84 6.86 1.66
N GLN A 242 -5.31 5.65 1.81
CA GLN A 242 -5.45 4.70 0.71
C GLN A 242 -6.89 4.26 0.56
N LEU A 243 -7.29 4.06 -0.68
CA LEU A 243 -8.56 3.47 -1.01
C LEU A 243 -8.54 1.97 -0.75
N GLY A 244 -9.65 1.42 -0.30
CA GLY A 244 -9.88 -0.01 -0.36
C GLY A 244 -9.77 -0.50 -1.80
N VAL A 245 -9.21 -1.67 -2.00
CA VAL A 245 -9.13 -2.33 -3.32
C VAL A 245 -9.62 -3.76 -3.17
N GLU A 246 -10.20 -4.29 -4.22
CA GLU A 246 -10.68 -5.68 -4.28
C GLU A 246 -9.53 -6.68 -4.26
N ILE A 247 -8.80 -6.73 -3.15
CA ILE A 247 -7.66 -7.65 -2.95
C ILE A 247 -7.75 -8.28 -1.57
N GLY A 248 -7.47 -9.58 -1.48
CA GLY A 248 -7.46 -10.28 -0.20
C GLY A 248 -8.86 -10.60 0.31
N ARG A 249 -9.21 -10.13 1.51
CA ARG A 249 -10.52 -10.36 2.14
C ARG A 249 -11.55 -9.29 1.83
N THR A 250 -11.24 -8.36 0.96
CA THR A 250 -12.20 -7.29 0.61
C THR A 250 -13.51 -7.93 0.15
N PRO A 251 -14.65 -7.54 0.71
CA PRO A 251 -15.96 -8.10 0.32
C PRO A 251 -16.23 -7.88 -1.15
N ASP A 252 -16.92 -8.85 -1.75
CA ASP A 252 -17.24 -8.87 -3.17
C ASP A 252 -18.18 -7.73 -3.62
N GLU A 253 -17.97 -7.27 -4.83
CA GLU A 253 -18.88 -6.87 -5.91
C GLU A 253 -19.88 -5.70 -5.69
N ASP A 254 -20.21 -5.28 -4.47
CA ASP A 254 -21.25 -4.26 -4.25
C ASP A 254 -20.72 -2.86 -3.91
N GLU A 255 -19.42 -2.67 -3.73
CA GLU A 255 -18.85 -1.35 -3.51
C GLU A 255 -18.40 -0.72 -4.83
N PRO A 256 -18.79 0.54 -5.11
CA PRO A 256 -18.37 1.22 -6.33
C PRO A 256 -16.85 1.34 -6.37
N GLU A 257 -16.25 1.05 -7.51
CA GLU A 257 -14.83 1.30 -7.74
C GLU A 257 -14.48 2.73 -7.37
N GLN A 258 -13.44 2.91 -6.55
CA GLN A 258 -12.98 4.22 -6.10
C GLN A 258 -11.77 4.64 -6.93
N TYR A 259 -11.70 5.93 -7.29
CA TYR A 259 -10.66 6.48 -8.15
C TYR A 259 -9.80 7.50 -7.43
N LEU A 260 -8.52 7.60 -7.84
CA LEU A 260 -7.58 8.51 -7.19
C LEU A 260 -7.99 9.97 -7.38
N SER A 261 -8.51 10.34 -8.55
CA SER A 261 -9.02 11.68 -8.81
C SER A 261 -10.16 12.06 -7.87
N GLU A 262 -11.07 11.13 -7.62
CA GLU A 262 -12.20 11.34 -6.72
C GLU A 262 -11.72 11.57 -5.27
N LEU A 263 -10.81 10.74 -4.79
CA LEU A 263 -10.21 10.88 -3.46
C LEU A 263 -9.51 12.25 -3.30
N VAL A 264 -8.66 12.61 -4.27
CA VAL A 264 -7.90 13.86 -4.24
C VAL A 264 -8.81 15.08 -4.32
N LYS A 265 -9.77 15.10 -5.24
CA LYS A 265 -10.72 16.22 -5.38
C LYS A 265 -11.64 16.38 -4.18
N THR A 266 -12.06 15.26 -3.56
CA THR A 266 -12.86 15.29 -2.34
C THR A 266 -12.04 15.85 -1.18
N ALA A 267 -10.78 15.42 -1.02
CA ALA A 267 -9.89 15.97 -0.01
C ALA A 267 -9.60 17.47 -0.21
N GLU A 268 -9.34 17.88 -1.44
CA GLU A 268 -9.10 19.29 -1.76
C GLU A 268 -10.31 20.16 -1.43
N ARG A 269 -11.52 19.70 -1.79
CA ARG A 269 -12.77 20.41 -1.45
C ARG A 269 -12.94 20.52 0.06
N ALA A 270 -12.77 19.44 0.81
CA ALA A 270 -12.85 19.43 2.26
C ALA A 270 -11.84 20.40 2.91
N CYS A 271 -10.61 20.45 2.39
CA CYS A 271 -9.59 21.40 2.85
C CYS A 271 -10.00 22.85 2.58
N ASN A 272 -10.53 23.15 1.39
CA ASN A 272 -10.98 24.48 1.03
C ASN A 272 -12.16 24.94 1.92
N GLU A 273 -13.11 24.08 2.20
CA GLU A 273 -14.25 24.36 3.10
C GLU A 273 -13.80 24.67 4.53
N LYS A 274 -12.72 24.03 4.98
CA LYS A 274 -12.12 24.24 6.31
C LYS A 274 -11.09 25.39 6.34
N GLY A 275 -10.78 25.99 5.19
CA GLY A 275 -9.75 27.04 5.08
C GLY A 275 -8.33 26.52 5.32
N TRP A 276 -8.09 25.24 5.06
CA TRP A 276 -6.76 24.64 5.17
C TRP A 276 -5.93 24.88 3.91
N SER A 277 -4.60 25.01 4.09
CA SER A 277 -3.71 25.14 2.95
C SER A 277 -3.61 23.80 2.19
N TRP A 278 -3.52 23.91 0.86
CA TRP A 278 -3.36 22.79 -0.05
C TRP A 278 -2.24 23.08 -1.03
N GLU A 279 -1.15 22.33 -0.97
CA GLU A 279 0.04 22.50 -1.82
C GLU A 279 0.39 21.16 -2.46
N VAL A 280 0.30 21.07 -3.79
CA VAL A 280 0.67 19.86 -4.53
C VAL A 280 2.18 19.69 -4.53
N ASP A 281 2.66 18.51 -4.14
CA ASP A 281 4.07 18.17 -4.27
C ASP A 281 4.32 17.64 -5.70
N GLU A 282 5.04 18.41 -6.52
CA GLU A 282 5.37 18.04 -7.89
C GLU A 282 6.31 16.83 -8.00
N LYS A 283 6.83 16.34 -6.88
CA LYS A 283 7.76 15.19 -6.80
C LYS A 283 7.05 13.85 -6.61
N ASN A 284 5.84 13.72 -7.15
CA ASN A 284 5.14 12.44 -7.13
C ASN A 284 6.00 11.33 -7.75
N GLY A 285 6.15 10.22 -7.02
CA GLY A 285 7.01 9.11 -7.46
C GLY A 285 6.34 8.10 -8.38
N SER A 286 5.00 8.11 -8.47
CA SER A 286 4.22 7.20 -9.28
C SER A 286 2.82 7.74 -9.57
N ARG A 287 2.12 7.15 -10.55
CA ARG A 287 0.72 7.51 -10.86
C ARG A 287 -0.30 7.01 -9.84
N THR A 288 0.10 6.14 -8.94
CA THR A 288 -0.77 5.60 -7.89
C THR A 288 -0.68 6.37 -6.59
N HIS A 289 0.31 7.28 -6.48
CA HIS A 289 0.56 8.08 -5.28
C HIS A 289 0.48 9.56 -5.59
N TYR A 290 -0.50 10.25 -5.02
CA TYR A 290 -0.63 11.70 -5.09
C TYR A 290 -0.15 12.33 -3.78
N LEU A 291 0.89 13.17 -3.88
CA LEU A 291 1.51 13.84 -2.73
C LEU A 291 1.03 15.29 -2.64
N VAL A 292 0.59 15.68 -1.46
CA VAL A 292 0.15 17.03 -1.16
C VAL A 292 0.54 17.42 0.26
N ARG A 293 0.79 18.69 0.49
CA ARG A 293 0.91 19.25 1.83
C ARG A 293 -0.38 19.93 2.22
N ILE A 294 -0.96 19.48 3.33
CA ILE A 294 -2.13 20.08 3.94
C ILE A 294 -1.69 20.66 5.28
N ASN A 295 -1.77 21.99 5.46
CA ASN A 295 -1.27 22.69 6.63
C ASN A 295 0.18 22.32 7.02
N GLY A 296 1.04 22.11 6.01
CA GLY A 296 2.44 21.74 6.20
C GLY A 296 2.72 20.26 6.43
N ILE A 297 1.69 19.42 6.56
CA ILE A 297 1.82 17.97 6.73
C ILE A 297 1.81 17.30 5.37
N THR A 298 2.73 16.38 5.14
CA THR A 298 2.73 15.57 3.92
C THR A 298 1.64 14.51 3.97
N HIS A 299 0.70 14.59 3.04
CA HIS A 299 -0.32 13.58 2.81
C HIS A 299 0.01 12.82 1.53
N ARG A 300 -0.15 11.50 1.57
CA ARG A 300 -0.02 10.63 0.43
C ARG A 300 -1.33 9.93 0.19
N PHE A 301 -2.02 10.31 -0.87
CA PHE A 301 -3.22 9.63 -1.35
C PHE A 301 -2.80 8.49 -2.27
N ILE A 302 -3.34 7.29 -2.06
CA ILE A 302 -2.88 6.08 -2.74
C ILE A 302 -4.09 5.32 -3.31
N LYS A 303 -4.01 4.99 -4.60
CA LYS A 303 -4.80 3.92 -5.20
C LYS A 303 -3.85 2.78 -5.56
N TRP A 304 -4.06 1.62 -5.01
CA TRP A 304 -3.28 0.44 -5.36
C TRP A 304 -3.67 -0.08 -6.74
N VAL A 305 -2.70 -0.62 -7.46
CA VAL A 305 -2.93 -1.26 -8.75
C VAL A 305 -3.44 -2.68 -8.52
N ASP A 306 -4.49 -3.04 -9.24
CA ASP A 306 -5.04 -4.39 -9.32
C ASP A 306 -4.61 -5.11 -10.61
N VAL A 307 -5.01 -6.38 -10.76
CA VAL A 307 -4.70 -7.18 -11.96
C VAL A 307 -5.39 -6.62 -13.20
N LYS A 308 -6.57 -6.01 -13.04
CA LYS A 308 -7.35 -5.48 -14.16
C LYS A 308 -6.67 -4.25 -14.78
N THR A 309 -6.13 -3.36 -13.94
CA THR A 309 -5.61 -2.04 -14.35
C THR A 309 -4.09 -1.98 -14.49
N ILE A 310 -3.38 -3.09 -14.23
CA ILE A 310 -1.92 -3.13 -14.22
C ILE A 310 -1.31 -2.71 -15.56
N ASP A 311 -0.35 -1.78 -15.49
CA ASP A 311 0.46 -1.33 -16.60
C ASP A 311 1.93 -1.54 -16.24
N PHE A 312 2.59 -2.50 -16.88
CA PHE A 312 3.95 -2.87 -16.56
C PHE A 312 4.97 -1.77 -16.77
N GLU A 313 4.75 -0.87 -17.71
CA GLU A 313 5.64 0.27 -17.91
C GLU A 313 5.55 1.28 -16.77
N GLU A 314 4.39 1.40 -16.13
CA GLU A 314 4.20 2.25 -14.96
C GLU A 314 4.69 1.60 -13.68
N ILE A 315 4.43 0.29 -13.50
CA ILE A 315 4.85 -0.46 -12.30
C ILE A 315 6.36 -0.67 -12.25
N TYR A 316 7.03 -0.90 -13.36
CA TYR A 316 8.49 -0.95 -13.37
C TYR A 316 9.14 0.39 -12.99
N SER A 317 8.37 1.46 -13.00
CA SER A 317 8.81 2.75 -12.47
C SER A 317 8.62 2.88 -10.96
N GLU A 318 7.79 2.02 -10.36
CA GLU A 318 7.51 2.04 -8.94
C GLU A 318 8.52 1.17 -8.18
N SER A 319 9.07 1.76 -7.19
CA SER A 319 10.22 1.35 -6.43
C SER A 319 9.95 0.30 -5.33
N TRP A 320 9.07 -0.65 -5.56
CA TRP A 320 8.67 -1.62 -4.55
C TRP A 320 9.27 -3.00 -4.83
N ALA A 321 10.46 -3.25 -4.34
CA ALA A 321 10.98 -4.61 -4.26
C ALA A 321 10.59 -5.21 -2.90
N THR A 322 9.53 -6.00 -2.86
CA THR A 322 9.24 -6.82 -1.68
C THR A 322 9.97 -8.15 -1.84
N ILE A 323 10.83 -8.50 -0.89
CA ILE A 323 11.48 -9.81 -0.83
C ILE A 323 10.91 -10.57 0.35
N VAL A 324 10.41 -11.76 0.04
CA VAL A 324 10.12 -12.78 1.04
C VAL A 324 11.41 -13.57 1.26
N PRO A 325 11.98 -13.59 2.47
CA PRO A 325 13.18 -14.37 2.75
C PRO A 325 13.04 -15.84 2.33
N GLY A 326 14.06 -16.35 1.60
CA GLY A 326 14.06 -17.72 1.10
C GLY A 326 13.33 -17.94 -0.23
N LYS A 327 12.73 -16.90 -0.83
CA LYS A 327 12.06 -16.97 -2.14
C LYS A 327 12.73 -16.04 -3.16
N PRO A 328 12.68 -16.36 -4.46
CA PRO A 328 13.22 -15.47 -5.49
C PRO A 328 12.53 -14.11 -5.42
N LYS A 329 13.23 -13.07 -5.85
CA LYS A 329 12.70 -11.70 -5.94
C LYS A 329 11.28 -11.74 -6.50
N SER A 330 10.31 -11.42 -5.65
CA SER A 330 8.93 -11.30 -6.09
C SER A 330 8.69 -9.81 -6.36
N PRO A 331 8.54 -9.39 -7.61
CA PRO A 331 8.10 -8.04 -7.91
C PRO A 331 6.73 -7.81 -7.26
N LEU A 332 6.36 -6.55 -7.02
CA LEU A 332 5.02 -6.14 -6.57
C LEU A 332 3.91 -6.87 -7.35
N LEU A 333 4.14 -7.06 -8.64
CA LEU A 333 3.32 -7.84 -9.53
C LEU A 333 2.98 -9.24 -9.01
N HIS A 334 3.97 -9.96 -8.52
CA HIS A 334 3.75 -11.31 -8.01
C HIS A 334 2.82 -11.29 -6.79
N GLN A 335 2.93 -10.28 -5.94
CA GLN A 335 2.03 -10.10 -4.82
C GLN A 335 0.61 -9.72 -5.24
N VAL A 336 0.47 -8.86 -6.25
CA VAL A 336 -0.85 -8.51 -6.82
C VAL A 336 -1.52 -9.77 -7.36
N ILE A 337 -0.81 -10.60 -8.14
CA ILE A 337 -1.33 -11.88 -8.66
C ILE A 337 -1.74 -12.82 -7.53
N LEU A 338 -0.88 -12.97 -6.51
CA LEU A 338 -1.17 -13.87 -5.40
C LEU A 338 -2.40 -13.44 -4.62
N ARG A 339 -2.57 -12.14 -4.42
CA ARG A 339 -3.73 -11.58 -3.71
C ARG A 339 -5.00 -11.78 -4.51
N ASP A 340 -4.98 -11.46 -5.80
CA ASP A 340 -6.11 -11.69 -6.69
C ASP A 340 -6.51 -13.18 -6.72
N ARG A 341 -5.55 -14.10 -6.86
CA ARG A 341 -5.82 -15.54 -6.78
C ARG A 341 -6.37 -15.97 -5.44
N ALA A 342 -5.89 -15.38 -4.33
CA ALA A 342 -6.39 -15.70 -3.00
C ALA A 342 -7.86 -15.31 -2.84
N VAL A 343 -8.29 -14.17 -3.40
CA VAL A 343 -9.70 -13.77 -3.44
C VAL A 343 -10.53 -14.77 -4.26
N ASN A 344 -10.12 -14.99 -5.52
CA ASN A 344 -10.87 -15.79 -6.47
C ASN A 344 -10.96 -17.26 -6.04
N GLU A 345 -9.91 -17.80 -5.43
CA GLU A 345 -9.86 -19.18 -4.98
C GLU A 345 -10.30 -19.36 -3.50
N ARG A 346 -10.54 -18.27 -2.77
CA ARG A 346 -10.83 -18.23 -1.31
C ARG A 346 -9.85 -19.07 -0.49
N LYS A 347 -8.58 -19.04 -0.89
CA LYS A 347 -7.49 -19.81 -0.25
C LYS A 347 -6.50 -18.87 0.41
N PRO A 348 -5.80 -19.32 1.46
CA PRO A 348 -4.66 -18.60 2.01
C PRO A 348 -3.66 -18.24 0.91
N LEU A 349 -3.09 -17.03 0.99
CA LEU A 349 -2.17 -16.50 -0.02
C LEU A 349 -1.03 -17.47 -0.37
N PHE A 350 -0.52 -18.19 0.65
CA PHE A 350 0.55 -19.17 0.47
C PHE A 350 0.13 -20.37 -0.39
N ASP A 351 -1.12 -20.84 -0.24
CA ASP A 351 -1.64 -22.00 -0.97
C ASP A 351 -1.94 -21.69 -2.44
N THR A 352 -2.05 -20.41 -2.79
CA THR A 352 -2.24 -19.97 -4.17
C THR A 352 -0.93 -19.86 -4.96
N LEU A 353 0.23 -19.98 -4.28
CA LEU A 353 1.52 -20.00 -4.95
C LEU A 353 1.64 -21.19 -5.90
N PRO A 354 2.13 -21.01 -7.13
CA PRO A 354 2.55 -22.10 -7.98
C PRO A 354 3.55 -23.00 -7.23
N GLU A 355 3.46 -24.32 -7.45
CA GLU A 355 4.24 -25.34 -6.71
C GLU A 355 5.77 -25.06 -6.70
N LYS A 356 6.28 -24.50 -7.80
CA LYS A 356 7.70 -24.07 -7.92
C LYS A 356 8.11 -22.93 -6.96
N TYR A 357 7.15 -22.31 -6.25
CA TYR A 357 7.39 -21.21 -5.30
C TYR A 357 6.95 -21.57 -3.86
N ARG A 358 6.40 -22.77 -3.65
CA ARG A 358 6.08 -23.32 -2.33
C ARG A 358 7.32 -23.95 -1.62
#